data_71f9ae5c76e439d2c3fa690bf9416929
#
_entry.id   71f9ae5c76e439d2c3fa690bf9416929
#
_cell.length_a   1.000
_cell.length_b   1.000
_cell.length_c   1.000
_cell.angle_alpha   90.00
_cell.angle_beta   90.00
_cell.angle_gamma   90.00
#
_symmetry.space_group_name_H-M   'P 1'
#
loop_
_entity.id
_entity.type
_entity.pdbx_description
1 polymer ?
#
loop_
_entity_poly.entity_id
_entity_poly.type
_entity_poly.pdbx_seq_one_letter_code
_entity_poly.pdbx_strand_id
1 'polypeptide(L)'
;EQIGRLCHDKTAVVTLQNGVPWWYFYNLVGEYQDRQLSSIDPGGAQWQHIGPQRVIGAVVYPAAELVAPGVVKLIEGNRFTLGEPSGEKSERVTALAQAMIAAGFKTPVSTDIRSELWVKLWGNLTFNPVSALTHATLEDICNFDLTRNLAARMMAEAQTVGEKLGVQFKISIDKRIAGAQAVGAHKTSMLQDIEHGKALELEALLGSVIELGRICNMPTPTLDSVYALTRLLEQSVLKKGKGLSLD
;
A
#
# COMPACT_ATOMS: atom_id res chain seq x y z
N GLU A 1 12.59 -17.59 4.31
CA GLU A 1 13.85 -18.39 4.26
C GLU A 1 14.56 -18.31 2.91
N GLN A 2 13.88 -18.56 1.77
CA GLN A 2 14.52 -18.60 0.45
C GLN A 2 15.23 -17.29 0.08
N ILE A 3 14.61 -16.14 0.32
CA ILE A 3 15.22 -14.82 0.04
C ILE A 3 16.46 -14.60 0.91
N GLY A 4 16.42 -14.96 2.18
CA GLY A 4 17.55 -14.83 3.09
C GLY A 4 18.82 -15.54 2.62
N ARG A 5 18.67 -16.68 1.93
CA ARG A 5 19.80 -17.44 1.35
C ARG A 5 20.47 -16.74 0.17
N LEU A 6 19.79 -15.78 -0.45
CA LEU A 6 20.30 -14.96 -1.56
C LEU A 6 20.99 -13.69 -1.05
N CYS A 7 20.90 -13.41 0.25
CA CYS A 7 21.41 -12.17 0.83
C CYS A 7 22.81 -12.38 1.43
N HIS A 8 23.67 -11.41 1.20
CA HIS A 8 24.95 -11.23 1.89
C HIS A 8 24.97 -9.85 2.57
N ASP A 9 26.04 -9.50 3.25
CA ASP A 9 26.11 -8.30 4.10
C ASP A 9 25.85 -6.98 3.36
N LYS A 10 26.13 -6.93 2.05
CA LYS A 10 25.92 -5.74 1.21
C LYS A 10 24.65 -5.81 0.36
N THR A 11 23.82 -6.84 0.50
CA THR A 11 22.59 -6.95 -0.28
C THR A 11 21.56 -5.93 0.19
N ALA A 12 21.08 -5.10 -0.73
CA ALA A 12 19.89 -4.27 -0.52
C ALA A 12 18.64 -5.03 -0.98
N VAL A 13 17.57 -4.94 -0.20
CA VAL A 13 16.26 -5.53 -0.52
C VAL A 13 15.27 -4.41 -0.72
N VAL A 14 14.72 -4.31 -1.93
CA VAL A 14 13.72 -3.29 -2.29
C VAL A 14 12.37 -3.97 -2.42
N THR A 15 11.42 -3.60 -1.56
CA THR A 15 10.06 -4.17 -1.59
C THR A 15 9.15 -3.27 -2.43
N LEU A 16 8.70 -3.78 -3.57
CA LEU A 16 7.81 -3.07 -4.51
C LEU A 16 6.36 -3.49 -4.28
N GLN A 17 5.82 -3.24 -3.11
CA GLN A 17 4.48 -3.67 -2.69
C GLN A 17 3.57 -2.48 -2.40
N ASN A 18 2.25 -2.70 -2.42
CA ASN A 18 1.26 -1.77 -1.90
C ASN A 18 1.08 -1.97 -0.39
N GLY A 19 0.55 -0.95 0.29
CA GLY A 19 0.21 -1.06 1.70
C GLY A 19 1.37 -0.79 2.65
N VAL A 20 1.15 -1.12 3.93
CA VAL A 20 2.16 -0.97 4.99
C VAL A 20 3.19 -2.09 4.86
N PRO A 21 4.49 -1.77 4.83
CA PRO A 21 5.52 -2.79 4.71
C PRO A 21 5.86 -3.42 6.07
N TRP A 22 6.38 -4.67 6.06
CA TRP A 22 6.79 -5.41 7.23
C TRP A 22 7.87 -4.70 8.08
N TRP A 23 8.70 -3.85 7.48
CA TRP A 23 9.76 -3.06 8.11
C TRP A 23 9.29 -1.71 8.63
N TYR A 24 7.99 -1.43 8.66
CA TYR A 24 7.44 -0.10 8.94
C TYR A 24 8.01 0.57 10.19
N PHE A 25 8.17 -0.16 11.27
CA PHE A 25 8.69 0.37 12.53
C PHE A 25 10.22 0.29 12.68
N TYR A 26 10.92 -0.28 11.70
CA TYR A 26 12.38 -0.35 11.76
C TYR A 26 12.99 1.07 11.72
N ASN A 27 13.86 1.38 12.69
CA ASN A 27 14.46 2.70 12.88
C ASN A 27 13.42 3.85 13.02
N LEU A 28 12.20 3.58 13.40
CA LEU A 28 11.23 4.59 13.78
C LEU A 28 11.48 5.00 15.24
N VAL A 29 12.14 6.15 15.45
CA VAL A 29 12.45 6.63 16.79
C VAL A 29 11.17 6.84 17.60
N GLY A 30 11.10 6.24 18.80
CA GLY A 30 9.96 6.37 19.71
C GLY A 30 9.51 5.02 20.30
N GLU A 31 8.34 5.04 20.93
CA GLU A 31 7.78 3.88 21.68
C GLU A 31 7.46 2.66 20.79
N TYR A 32 7.34 2.85 19.49
CA TYR A 32 6.99 1.79 18.53
C TYR A 32 8.22 1.25 17.78
N GLN A 33 9.43 1.71 18.10
CA GLN A 33 10.64 1.31 17.39
C GLN A 33 10.77 -0.22 17.33
N ASP A 34 11.10 -0.73 16.15
CA ASP A 34 11.35 -2.14 15.84
C ASP A 34 10.19 -3.10 16.16
N ARG A 35 8.98 -2.57 16.35
CA ARG A 35 7.77 -3.38 16.50
C ARG A 35 7.42 -4.07 15.19
N GLN A 36 6.94 -5.30 15.27
CA GLN A 36 6.49 -6.07 14.11
C GLN A 36 4.96 -6.04 13.98
N LEU A 37 4.47 -6.07 12.74
CA LEU A 37 3.04 -6.10 12.42
C LEU A 37 2.63 -7.52 12.04
N SER A 38 1.75 -8.12 12.84
CA SER A 38 1.29 -9.50 12.65
C SER A 38 0.45 -9.68 11.40
N SER A 39 -0.28 -8.63 10.98
CA SER A 39 -1.06 -8.62 9.74
C SER A 39 -0.19 -8.73 8.48
N ILE A 40 1.06 -8.23 8.53
CA ILE A 40 1.96 -8.16 7.38
C ILE A 40 3.03 -9.26 7.43
N ASP A 41 3.56 -9.55 8.61
CA ASP A 41 4.63 -10.54 8.80
C ASP A 41 4.27 -11.49 9.95
N PRO A 42 3.28 -12.39 9.73
CA PRO A 42 2.89 -13.35 10.76
C PRO A 42 4.07 -14.18 11.23
N GLY A 43 4.35 -14.10 12.52
CA GLY A 43 5.51 -14.80 13.14
C GLY A 43 6.87 -14.17 12.85
N GLY A 44 6.94 -13.01 12.20
CA GLY A 44 8.19 -12.27 12.00
C GLY A 44 9.16 -12.91 11.00
N ALA A 45 8.66 -13.70 10.06
CA ALA A 45 9.52 -14.47 9.14
C ALA A 45 10.33 -13.57 8.19
N GLN A 46 9.73 -12.48 7.67
CA GLN A 46 10.44 -11.53 6.81
C GLN A 46 11.48 -10.76 7.62
N TRP A 47 11.10 -10.32 8.82
CA TRP A 47 12.01 -9.64 9.75
C TRP A 47 13.24 -10.48 10.07
N GLN A 48 13.05 -11.77 10.39
CA GLN A 48 14.15 -12.66 10.78
C GLN A 48 15.02 -13.09 9.60
N HIS A 49 14.42 -13.45 8.47
CA HIS A 49 15.14 -14.05 7.35
C HIS A 49 15.67 -13.09 6.31
N ILE A 50 15.03 -11.94 6.13
CA ILE A 50 15.52 -10.88 5.24
C ILE A 50 16.39 -9.90 6.02
N GLY A 51 15.92 -9.46 7.18
CA GLY A 51 16.56 -8.47 8.03
C GLY A 51 16.26 -7.03 7.58
N PRO A 52 15.65 -6.21 8.45
CA PRO A 52 15.19 -4.87 8.08
C PRO A 52 16.33 -3.90 7.74
N GLN A 53 17.56 -4.16 8.20
CA GLN A 53 18.75 -3.39 7.88
C GLN A 53 19.11 -3.41 6.38
N ARG A 54 18.62 -4.38 5.63
CA ARG A 54 18.83 -4.48 4.16
C ARG A 54 17.82 -3.69 3.35
N VAL A 55 16.76 -3.20 3.99
CA VAL A 55 15.65 -2.60 3.28
C VAL A 55 15.99 -1.21 2.73
N ILE A 56 15.62 -1.01 1.47
CA ILE A 56 15.33 0.30 0.89
C ILE A 56 13.82 0.35 0.64
N GLY A 57 13.14 1.29 1.27
CA GLY A 57 11.71 1.50 1.08
C GLY A 57 11.41 2.03 -0.32
N ALA A 58 10.29 1.60 -0.89
CA ALA A 58 9.86 2.07 -2.20
C ALA A 58 8.35 2.32 -2.25
N VAL A 59 7.96 3.39 -2.97
CA VAL A 59 6.58 3.65 -3.36
C VAL A 59 6.48 3.54 -4.87
N VAL A 60 5.65 2.61 -5.35
CA VAL A 60 5.50 2.25 -6.76
C VAL A 60 4.26 2.91 -7.32
N TYR A 61 4.40 3.73 -8.34
CA TYR A 61 3.27 4.37 -9.03
C TYR A 61 2.90 3.73 -10.38
N PRO A 62 3.83 3.06 -11.11
CA PRO A 62 3.47 2.42 -12.36
C PRO A 62 2.37 1.38 -12.19
N ALA A 63 1.46 1.35 -13.18
CA ALA A 63 0.53 0.27 -13.42
C ALA A 63 1.06 -0.57 -14.59
N ALA A 64 1.15 -1.88 -14.40
CA ALA A 64 1.64 -2.81 -15.41
C ALA A 64 0.87 -4.14 -15.33
N GLU A 65 0.77 -4.82 -16.46
CA GLU A 65 0.13 -6.13 -16.61
C GLU A 65 1.12 -7.17 -17.12
N LEU A 66 1.04 -8.37 -16.55
CA LEU A 66 1.71 -9.54 -17.10
C LEU A 66 0.80 -10.14 -18.18
N VAL A 67 1.06 -9.81 -19.45
CA VAL A 67 0.20 -10.22 -20.57
C VAL A 67 0.56 -11.61 -21.12
N ALA A 68 1.77 -12.09 -20.83
CA ALA A 68 2.23 -13.45 -21.12
C ALA A 68 3.42 -13.78 -20.19
N PRO A 69 3.81 -15.05 -20.02
CA PRO A 69 5.01 -15.41 -19.26
C PRO A 69 6.25 -14.62 -19.72
N GLY A 70 6.82 -13.82 -18.80
CA GLY A 70 7.98 -12.96 -19.07
C GLY A 70 7.69 -11.68 -19.89
N VAL A 71 6.43 -11.39 -20.25
CA VAL A 71 6.05 -10.19 -21.01
C VAL A 71 5.23 -9.25 -20.14
N VAL A 72 5.84 -8.12 -19.78
CA VAL A 72 5.19 -7.06 -18.97
C VAL A 72 4.79 -5.92 -19.91
N LYS A 73 3.50 -5.54 -19.87
CA LYS A 73 2.97 -4.36 -20.55
C LYS A 73 2.83 -3.22 -19.54
N LEU A 74 3.56 -2.14 -19.77
CA LEU A 74 3.36 -0.91 -19.01
C LEU A 74 2.05 -0.25 -19.46
N ILE A 75 1.16 0.01 -18.52
CA ILE A 75 -0.12 0.70 -18.76
C ILE A 75 0.06 2.18 -18.52
N GLU A 76 0.62 2.56 -17.36
CA GLU A 76 0.74 3.97 -16.95
C GLU A 76 1.88 4.16 -15.95
N GLY A 77 2.45 5.38 -15.96
CA GLY A 77 3.40 5.83 -14.95
C GLY A 77 4.81 5.26 -15.09
N ASN A 78 5.79 5.96 -14.49
CA ASN A 78 7.19 5.52 -14.48
C ASN A 78 7.92 5.99 -13.21
N ARG A 79 7.15 6.37 -12.13
CA ARG A 79 7.75 6.91 -10.90
C ARG A 79 7.86 5.84 -9.83
N PHE A 80 9.08 5.72 -9.27
CA PHE A 80 9.39 4.94 -8.06
C PHE A 80 10.06 5.88 -7.05
N THR A 81 9.39 6.18 -5.94
CA THR A 81 10.03 6.94 -4.86
C THR A 81 10.77 5.98 -3.95
N LEU A 82 12.06 6.21 -3.72
CA LEU A 82 12.89 5.40 -2.84
C LEU A 82 13.22 6.16 -1.55
N GLY A 83 13.54 5.45 -0.47
CA GLY A 83 14.02 6.05 0.77
C GLY A 83 14.49 5.00 1.77
N GLU A 84 15.47 5.40 2.59
CA GLU A 84 15.87 4.58 3.74
C GLU A 84 14.83 4.66 4.85
N PRO A 85 14.61 3.56 5.60
CA PRO A 85 13.77 3.61 6.81
C PRO A 85 14.24 4.64 7.84
N SER A 86 15.55 4.94 7.88
CA SER A 86 16.13 5.98 8.74
C SER A 86 15.86 7.41 8.29
N GLY A 87 15.43 7.61 7.03
CA GLY A 87 15.32 8.93 6.40
C GLY A 87 16.65 9.49 5.84
N GLU A 88 17.71 8.74 5.92
CA GLU A 88 19.04 9.11 5.43
C GLU A 88 19.11 9.00 3.89
N LYS A 89 19.88 9.88 3.26
CA LYS A 89 20.26 9.72 1.85
C LYS A 89 21.57 8.94 1.75
N SER A 90 21.52 7.63 1.99
CA SER A 90 22.67 6.76 1.96
C SER A 90 23.26 6.62 0.54
N GLU A 91 24.52 6.15 0.46
CA GLU A 91 25.17 5.86 -0.83
C GLU A 91 24.38 4.78 -1.61
N ARG A 92 23.87 3.74 -0.93
CA ARG A 92 23.17 2.63 -1.58
C ARG A 92 21.83 3.06 -2.19
N VAL A 93 21.04 3.89 -1.50
CA VAL A 93 19.76 4.39 -2.05
C VAL A 93 20.01 5.36 -3.20
N THR A 94 21.07 6.18 -3.09
CA THR A 94 21.46 7.12 -4.13
C THR A 94 21.95 6.40 -5.40
N ALA A 95 22.79 5.39 -5.24
CA ALA A 95 23.30 4.59 -6.36
C ALA A 95 22.15 3.84 -7.07
N LEU A 96 21.22 3.24 -6.32
CA LEU A 96 20.04 2.60 -6.89
C LEU A 96 19.17 3.60 -7.65
N ALA A 97 18.90 4.76 -7.06
CA ALA A 97 18.10 5.80 -7.72
C ALA A 97 18.75 6.25 -9.04
N GLN A 98 20.07 6.47 -9.06
CA GLN A 98 20.81 6.83 -10.28
C GLN A 98 20.72 5.76 -11.35
N ALA A 99 20.86 4.47 -10.98
CA ALA A 99 20.72 3.36 -11.93
C ALA A 99 19.31 3.30 -12.52
N MET A 100 18.27 3.49 -11.72
CA MET A 100 16.89 3.53 -12.18
C MET A 100 16.59 4.74 -13.07
N ILE A 101 17.15 5.92 -12.75
CA ILE A 101 17.05 7.13 -13.58
C ILE A 101 17.73 6.91 -14.93
N ALA A 102 18.93 6.30 -14.96
CA ALA A 102 19.63 5.96 -16.19
C ALA A 102 18.84 4.96 -17.06
N ALA A 103 18.02 4.10 -16.42
CA ALA A 103 17.09 3.19 -17.09
C ALA A 103 15.77 3.86 -17.54
N GLY A 104 15.58 5.16 -17.34
CA GLY A 104 14.41 5.93 -17.80
C GLY A 104 13.29 6.10 -16.78
N PHE A 105 13.47 5.66 -15.53
CA PHE A 105 12.47 5.85 -14.47
C PHE A 105 12.63 7.21 -13.76
N LYS A 106 11.52 7.74 -13.24
CA LYS A 106 11.53 8.86 -12.30
C LYS A 106 11.70 8.32 -10.88
N THR A 107 12.92 8.47 -10.32
CA THR A 107 13.25 7.86 -9.03
C THR A 107 13.76 8.90 -8.03
N PRO A 108 12.88 9.72 -7.43
CA PRO A 108 13.27 10.61 -6.35
C PRO A 108 13.63 9.81 -5.09
N VAL A 109 14.61 10.32 -4.33
CA VAL A 109 14.96 9.81 -3.00
C VAL A 109 14.29 10.68 -1.95
N SER A 110 13.43 10.07 -1.14
CA SER A 110 12.72 10.71 -0.03
C SER A 110 13.49 10.53 1.28
N THR A 111 13.50 11.56 2.11
CA THR A 111 13.95 11.50 3.51
C THR A 111 12.81 11.14 4.48
N ASP A 112 11.61 11.00 3.98
CA ASP A 112 10.42 10.57 4.73
C ASP A 112 9.59 9.59 3.89
N ILE A 113 10.13 8.40 3.72
CA ILE A 113 9.50 7.35 2.90
C ILE A 113 8.17 6.90 3.50
N ARG A 114 7.99 6.99 4.82
CA ARG A 114 6.74 6.61 5.48
C ARG A 114 5.60 7.54 5.10
N SER A 115 5.80 8.85 5.13
CA SER A 115 4.77 9.80 4.67
C SER A 115 4.43 9.60 3.17
N GLU A 116 5.42 9.28 2.32
CA GLU A 116 5.16 8.94 0.91
C GLU A 116 4.31 7.65 0.78
N LEU A 117 4.60 6.61 1.58
CA LEU A 117 3.79 5.39 1.65
C LEU A 117 2.35 5.70 2.07
N TRP A 118 2.15 6.51 3.10
CA TRP A 118 0.83 6.87 3.60
C TRP A 118 0.00 7.66 2.58
N VAL A 119 0.61 8.54 1.80
CA VAL A 119 -0.09 9.29 0.74
C VAL A 119 -0.70 8.35 -0.29
N LYS A 120 0.04 7.31 -0.71
CA LYS A 120 -0.47 6.29 -1.62
C LYS A 120 -1.48 5.37 -0.93
N LEU A 121 -1.11 4.87 0.26
CA LEU A 121 -1.95 4.00 1.08
C LEU A 121 -3.34 4.61 1.32
N TRP A 122 -3.39 5.89 1.63
CA TRP A 122 -4.62 6.61 1.94
C TRP A 122 -5.68 6.51 0.84
N GLY A 123 -5.26 6.56 -0.42
CA GLY A 123 -6.15 6.28 -1.55
C GLY A 123 -6.51 4.80 -1.68
N ASN A 124 -5.51 3.92 -1.60
CA ASN A 124 -5.71 2.49 -1.81
C ASN A 124 -6.60 1.85 -0.72
N LEU A 125 -6.35 2.14 0.57
CA LEU A 125 -7.15 1.62 1.67
C LEU A 125 -8.62 2.06 1.59
N THR A 126 -8.88 3.22 0.96
CA THR A 126 -10.22 3.79 0.86
C THR A 126 -10.95 3.29 -0.39
N PHE A 127 -10.38 3.55 -1.57
CA PHE A 127 -11.10 3.31 -2.83
C PHE A 127 -11.07 1.85 -3.27
N ASN A 128 -9.97 1.13 -3.03
CA ASN A 128 -9.86 -0.25 -3.51
C ASN A 128 -10.92 -1.18 -2.93
N PRO A 129 -11.16 -1.23 -1.60
CA PRO A 129 -12.18 -2.11 -1.06
C PRO A 129 -13.60 -1.68 -1.42
N VAL A 130 -13.87 -0.36 -1.47
CA VAL A 130 -15.20 0.14 -1.89
C VAL A 130 -15.48 -0.24 -3.35
N SER A 131 -14.49 -0.08 -4.24
CA SER A 131 -14.58 -0.49 -5.64
C SER A 131 -14.81 -2.00 -5.78
N ALA A 132 -14.06 -2.83 -5.04
CA ALA A 132 -14.21 -4.28 -5.05
C ALA A 132 -15.60 -4.74 -4.55
N LEU A 133 -16.15 -4.08 -3.52
CA LEU A 133 -17.47 -4.40 -2.96
C LEU A 133 -18.63 -3.97 -3.86
N THR A 134 -18.48 -2.89 -4.61
CA THR A 134 -19.56 -2.26 -5.39
C THR A 134 -19.42 -2.46 -6.88
N HIS A 135 -18.28 -2.95 -7.37
CA HIS A 135 -17.89 -2.97 -8.78
C HIS A 135 -17.85 -1.58 -9.45
N ALA A 136 -17.85 -0.51 -8.66
CA ALA A 136 -17.84 0.88 -9.12
C ALA A 136 -16.42 1.34 -9.47
N THR A 137 -16.33 2.28 -10.42
CA THR A 137 -15.09 2.99 -10.77
C THR A 137 -14.75 4.06 -9.73
N LEU A 138 -13.54 4.64 -9.82
CA LEU A 138 -13.16 5.77 -8.96
C LEU A 138 -14.12 6.96 -9.12
N GLU A 139 -14.52 7.26 -10.34
CA GLU A 139 -15.45 8.33 -10.64
C GLU A 139 -16.82 8.10 -9.99
N ASP A 140 -17.38 6.89 -10.11
CA ASP A 140 -18.66 6.53 -9.52
C ASP A 140 -18.65 6.68 -8.00
N ILE A 141 -17.60 6.17 -7.34
CA ILE A 141 -17.44 6.25 -5.87
C ILE A 141 -17.38 7.72 -5.42
N CYS A 142 -16.67 8.56 -6.17
CA CYS A 142 -16.50 9.96 -5.82
C CYS A 142 -17.73 10.83 -6.13
N ASN A 143 -18.54 10.46 -7.13
CA ASN A 143 -19.73 11.20 -7.53
C ASN A 143 -20.99 10.84 -6.74
N PHE A 144 -21.03 9.66 -6.12
CA PHE A 144 -22.17 9.25 -5.31
C PHE A 144 -21.95 9.68 -3.85
N ASP A 145 -22.78 10.59 -3.37
CA ASP A 145 -22.60 11.26 -2.07
C ASP A 145 -22.39 10.30 -0.89
N LEU A 146 -23.09 9.16 -0.86
CA LEU A 146 -22.98 8.21 0.24
C LEU A 146 -21.61 7.52 0.27
N THR A 147 -21.08 7.11 -0.88
CA THR A 147 -19.74 6.50 -0.96
C THR A 147 -18.63 7.54 -0.84
N ARG A 148 -18.83 8.77 -1.33
CA ARG A 148 -17.93 9.89 -1.09
C ARG A 148 -17.78 10.17 0.42
N ASN A 149 -18.90 10.21 1.16
CA ASN A 149 -18.91 10.40 2.60
C ASN A 149 -18.28 9.20 3.35
N LEU A 150 -18.50 7.97 2.87
CA LEU A 150 -17.82 6.78 3.40
C LEU A 150 -16.30 6.90 3.21
N ALA A 151 -15.86 7.25 2.01
CA ALA A 151 -14.45 7.47 1.69
C ALA A 151 -13.81 8.53 2.60
N ALA A 152 -14.50 9.65 2.83
CA ALA A 152 -14.02 10.71 3.72
C ALA A 152 -13.85 10.22 5.17
N ARG A 153 -14.80 9.41 5.70
CA ARG A 153 -14.66 8.81 7.04
C ARG A 153 -13.51 7.83 7.13
N MET A 154 -13.36 6.93 6.14
CA MET A 154 -12.23 6.00 6.09
C MET A 154 -10.89 6.74 6.09
N MET A 155 -10.79 7.80 5.28
CA MET A 155 -9.60 8.65 5.23
C MET A 155 -9.33 9.35 6.55
N ALA A 156 -10.35 9.85 7.23
CA ALA A 156 -10.21 10.54 8.52
C ALA A 156 -9.69 9.59 9.62
N GLU A 157 -10.23 8.37 9.69
CA GLU A 157 -9.72 7.35 10.64
C GLU A 157 -8.24 7.00 10.34
N ALA A 158 -7.91 6.73 9.08
CA ALA A 158 -6.54 6.44 8.66
C ALA A 158 -5.59 7.63 8.91
N GLN A 159 -6.04 8.86 8.68
CA GLN A 159 -5.27 10.07 8.96
C GLN A 159 -4.94 10.17 10.46
N THR A 160 -5.92 9.97 11.33
CA THR A 160 -5.72 10.01 12.78
C THR A 160 -4.66 8.99 13.23
N VAL A 161 -4.69 7.78 12.69
CA VAL A 161 -3.67 6.76 12.96
C VAL A 161 -2.30 7.19 12.44
N GLY A 162 -2.23 7.68 11.20
CA GLY A 162 -0.98 8.13 10.58
C GLY A 162 -0.34 9.30 11.33
N GLU A 163 -1.13 10.31 11.70
CA GLU A 163 -0.66 11.48 12.46
C GLU A 163 -0.11 11.08 13.85
N LYS A 164 -0.74 10.11 14.51
CA LYS A 164 -0.24 9.54 15.77
C LYS A 164 1.13 8.86 15.60
N LEU A 165 1.42 8.36 14.42
CA LEU A 165 2.71 7.76 14.03
C LEU A 165 3.70 8.77 13.42
N GLY A 166 3.37 10.07 13.44
CA GLY A 166 4.24 11.14 12.95
C GLY A 166 4.14 11.43 11.46
N VAL A 167 3.19 10.81 10.76
CA VAL A 167 2.96 11.05 9.32
C VAL A 167 2.39 12.46 9.10
N GLN A 168 2.90 13.15 8.09
CA GLN A 168 2.44 14.47 7.70
C GLN A 168 1.61 14.42 6.41
N PHE A 169 0.30 14.66 6.54
CA PHE A 169 -0.59 14.77 5.39
C PHE A 169 -0.59 16.20 4.85
N LYS A 170 0.03 16.40 3.68
CA LYS A 170 0.20 17.73 3.05
C LYS A 170 -1.02 18.19 2.24
N ILE A 171 -2.01 17.33 2.06
CA ILE A 171 -3.24 17.62 1.32
C ILE A 171 -4.46 17.27 2.17
N SER A 172 -5.57 17.96 1.96
CA SER A 172 -6.83 17.64 2.64
C SER A 172 -7.50 16.40 2.05
N ILE A 173 -8.41 15.78 2.83
CA ILE A 173 -9.27 14.68 2.38
C ILE A 173 -10.02 15.05 1.11
N ASP A 174 -10.62 16.25 1.05
CA ASP A 174 -11.35 16.70 -0.13
C ASP A 174 -10.47 16.80 -1.38
N LYS A 175 -9.25 17.33 -1.24
CA LYS A 175 -8.30 17.37 -2.36
C LYS A 175 -7.90 15.96 -2.80
N ARG A 176 -7.77 15.02 -1.86
CA ARG A 176 -7.43 13.62 -2.18
C ARG A 176 -8.57 12.93 -2.91
N ILE A 177 -9.82 13.14 -2.48
CA ILE A 177 -11.02 12.60 -3.15
C ILE A 177 -11.19 13.24 -4.54
N ALA A 178 -11.04 14.58 -4.65
CA ALA A 178 -11.09 15.26 -5.95
C ALA A 178 -10.00 14.75 -6.92
N GLY A 179 -8.80 14.45 -6.42
CA GLY A 179 -7.74 13.85 -7.20
C GLY A 179 -8.09 12.44 -7.70
N ALA A 180 -8.77 11.63 -6.90
CA ALA A 180 -9.26 10.32 -7.33
C ALA A 180 -10.39 10.44 -8.36
N GLN A 181 -11.32 11.39 -8.17
CA GLN A 181 -12.38 11.68 -9.12
C GLN A 181 -11.83 12.09 -10.49
N ALA A 182 -10.77 12.89 -10.52
CA ALA A 182 -10.13 13.36 -11.76
C ALA A 182 -9.44 12.24 -12.57
N VAL A 183 -9.19 11.06 -11.97
CA VAL A 183 -8.70 9.89 -12.71
C VAL A 183 -9.78 9.33 -13.66
N GLY A 184 -11.07 9.59 -13.37
CA GLY A 184 -12.21 9.17 -14.20
C GLY A 184 -12.65 7.73 -13.95
N ALA A 185 -13.26 7.12 -14.98
CA ALA A 185 -13.85 5.78 -14.92
C ALA A 185 -12.78 4.67 -14.90
N HIS A 186 -11.93 4.68 -13.86
CA HIS A 186 -10.85 3.72 -13.67
C HIS A 186 -11.24 2.64 -12.65
N LYS A 187 -11.09 1.36 -13.01
CA LYS A 187 -11.24 0.22 -12.11
C LYS A 187 -9.99 0.10 -11.22
N THR A 188 -10.18 0.00 -9.91
CA THR A 188 -9.04 -0.19 -8.99
C THR A 188 -8.40 -1.57 -9.19
N SER A 189 -7.13 -1.72 -8.76
CA SER A 189 -6.44 -3.02 -8.83
C SER A 189 -7.18 -4.11 -8.04
N MET A 190 -7.78 -3.79 -6.89
CA MET A 190 -8.52 -4.74 -6.07
C MET A 190 -9.82 -5.20 -6.75
N LEU A 191 -10.51 -4.33 -7.48
CA LEU A 191 -11.65 -4.73 -8.31
C LEU A 191 -11.20 -5.69 -9.43
N GLN A 192 -10.10 -5.36 -10.12
CA GLN A 192 -9.53 -6.25 -11.14
C GLN A 192 -9.14 -7.61 -10.56
N ASP A 193 -8.60 -7.66 -9.34
CA ASP A 193 -8.30 -8.93 -8.66
C ASP A 193 -9.56 -9.75 -8.37
N ILE A 194 -10.66 -9.13 -7.93
CA ILE A 194 -11.96 -9.78 -7.76
C ILE A 194 -12.50 -10.33 -9.08
N GLU A 195 -12.45 -9.54 -10.15
CA GLU A 195 -12.88 -9.96 -11.49
C GLU A 195 -12.08 -11.17 -12.01
N HIS A 196 -10.80 -11.27 -11.63
CA HIS A 196 -9.93 -12.40 -12.02
C HIS A 196 -9.89 -13.55 -10.99
N GLY A 197 -10.63 -13.47 -9.90
CA GLY A 197 -10.65 -14.50 -8.85
C GLY A 197 -9.37 -14.63 -8.06
N LYS A 198 -8.59 -13.54 -7.95
CA LYS A 198 -7.33 -13.49 -7.22
C LYS A 198 -7.53 -13.11 -5.76
N ALA A 199 -6.55 -13.47 -4.92
CA ALA A 199 -6.47 -12.98 -3.54
C ALA A 199 -6.20 -11.48 -3.51
N LEU A 200 -6.74 -10.80 -2.49
CA LEU A 200 -6.63 -9.36 -2.33
C LEU A 200 -5.45 -8.97 -1.43
N GLU A 201 -4.90 -7.79 -1.66
CA GLU A 201 -3.90 -7.17 -0.77
C GLU A 201 -4.57 -6.57 0.50
N LEU A 202 -5.60 -7.23 1.03
CA LEU A 202 -6.47 -6.67 2.07
C LEU A 202 -5.73 -6.44 3.38
N GLU A 203 -4.88 -7.39 3.79
CA GLU A 203 -4.09 -7.27 5.02
C GLU A 203 -3.10 -6.10 4.92
N ALA A 204 -2.42 -5.94 3.80
CA ALA A 204 -1.45 -4.86 3.61
C ALA A 204 -2.11 -3.47 3.55
N LEU A 205 -3.35 -3.38 3.09
CA LEU A 205 -4.06 -2.10 2.92
C LEU A 205 -4.90 -1.73 4.15
N LEU A 206 -5.84 -2.58 4.57
CA LEU A 206 -6.75 -2.29 5.68
C LEU A 206 -6.33 -2.97 6.98
N GLY A 207 -6.01 -4.27 6.94
CA GLY A 207 -5.65 -5.04 8.13
C GLY A 207 -4.50 -4.40 8.90
N SER A 208 -3.49 -3.94 8.20
CA SER A 208 -2.33 -3.25 8.78
C SER A 208 -2.69 -1.92 9.45
N VAL A 209 -3.56 -1.10 8.83
CA VAL A 209 -3.96 0.19 9.41
C VAL A 209 -4.85 -0.01 10.63
N ILE A 210 -5.71 -1.02 10.62
CA ILE A 210 -6.51 -1.43 11.78
C ILE A 210 -5.59 -1.90 12.92
N GLU A 211 -4.57 -2.71 12.62
CA GLU A 211 -3.57 -3.14 13.61
C GLU A 211 -2.79 -1.94 14.16
N LEU A 212 -2.36 -1.01 13.29
CA LEU A 212 -1.71 0.24 13.71
C LEU A 212 -2.64 1.08 14.60
N GLY A 213 -3.92 1.17 14.28
CA GLY A 213 -4.93 1.84 15.12
C GLY A 213 -4.99 1.24 16.52
N ARG A 214 -5.02 -0.09 16.63
CA ARG A 214 -5.00 -0.80 17.93
C ARG A 214 -3.71 -0.53 18.70
N ILE A 215 -2.56 -0.55 18.03
CA ILE A 215 -1.25 -0.26 18.62
C ILE A 215 -1.20 1.17 19.20
N CYS A 216 -1.80 2.13 18.49
CA CYS A 216 -1.82 3.55 18.88
C CYS A 216 -3.02 3.93 19.75
N ASN A 217 -3.90 2.98 20.10
CA ASN A 217 -5.18 3.23 20.79
C ASN A 217 -6.09 4.23 20.05
N MET A 218 -6.09 4.17 18.73
CA MET A 218 -6.93 4.97 17.84
C MET A 218 -8.03 4.09 17.24
N PRO A 219 -9.33 4.38 17.44
CA PRO A 219 -10.41 3.56 16.91
C PRO A 219 -10.56 3.70 15.39
N THR A 220 -10.88 2.58 14.72
CA THR A 220 -11.04 2.52 13.27
C THR A 220 -12.36 1.84 12.85
N PRO A 221 -13.54 2.25 13.40
CA PRO A 221 -14.79 1.51 13.23
C PRO A 221 -15.27 1.43 11.78
N THR A 222 -15.02 2.46 10.97
CA THR A 222 -15.38 2.44 9.54
C THR A 222 -14.46 1.50 8.76
N LEU A 223 -13.16 1.55 9.02
CA LEU A 223 -12.18 0.64 8.40
C LEU A 223 -12.46 -0.81 8.80
N ASP A 224 -12.74 -1.10 10.07
CA ASP A 224 -13.11 -2.44 10.56
C ASP A 224 -14.34 -2.99 9.82
N SER A 225 -15.36 -2.16 9.61
CA SER A 225 -16.59 -2.56 8.92
C SER A 225 -16.34 -2.89 7.45
N VAL A 226 -15.61 -2.03 6.75
CA VAL A 226 -15.28 -2.24 5.33
C VAL A 226 -14.33 -3.44 5.18
N TYR A 227 -13.36 -3.59 6.09
CA TYR A 227 -12.48 -4.77 6.11
C TYR A 227 -13.27 -6.07 6.24
N ALA A 228 -14.20 -6.16 7.19
CA ALA A 228 -15.01 -7.36 7.40
C ALA A 228 -15.80 -7.75 6.16
N LEU A 229 -16.45 -6.78 5.49
CA LEU A 229 -17.20 -7.01 4.26
C LEU A 229 -16.31 -7.45 3.11
N THR A 230 -15.17 -6.78 2.92
CA THR A 230 -14.23 -7.11 1.84
C THR A 230 -13.57 -8.48 2.06
N ARG A 231 -13.27 -8.82 3.32
CA ARG A 231 -12.73 -10.14 3.67
C ARG A 231 -13.71 -11.27 3.37
N LEU A 232 -14.99 -11.07 3.65
CA LEU A 232 -16.03 -12.05 3.32
C LEU A 232 -16.21 -12.19 1.80
N LEU A 233 -16.15 -11.08 1.05
CA LEU A 233 -16.18 -11.11 -0.41
C LEU A 233 -14.99 -11.91 -0.95
N GLU A 234 -13.78 -11.65 -0.51
CA GLU A 234 -12.58 -12.39 -0.89
C GLU A 234 -12.73 -13.89 -0.65
N GLN A 235 -13.14 -14.28 0.57
CA GLN A 235 -13.36 -15.70 0.90
C GLN A 235 -14.40 -16.35 -0.03
N SER A 236 -15.47 -15.62 -0.37
CA SER A 236 -16.54 -16.10 -1.25
C SER A 236 -16.04 -16.31 -2.68
N VAL A 237 -15.21 -15.41 -3.19
CA VAL A 237 -14.60 -15.49 -4.53
C VAL A 237 -13.60 -16.65 -4.58
N LEU A 238 -12.67 -16.72 -3.64
CA LEU A 238 -11.65 -17.78 -3.59
C LEU A 238 -12.29 -19.17 -3.43
N LYS A 239 -13.34 -19.31 -2.60
CA LYS A 239 -14.07 -20.58 -2.44
C LYS A 239 -14.73 -21.04 -3.72
N LYS A 240 -15.24 -20.11 -4.54
CA LYS A 240 -15.87 -20.43 -5.83
C LYS A 240 -14.83 -20.76 -6.91
N GLY A 241 -13.59 -20.34 -6.76
CA GLY A 241 -12.51 -20.50 -7.74
C GLY A 241 -12.79 -19.77 -9.07
N LYS A 242 -13.64 -18.74 -9.03
CA LYS A 242 -14.04 -17.93 -10.19
C LYS A 242 -14.08 -16.47 -9.79
N GLY A 243 -13.67 -15.61 -10.71
CA GLY A 243 -13.85 -14.18 -10.57
C GLY A 243 -15.33 -13.78 -10.54
N LEU A 244 -15.60 -12.60 -10.01
CA LEU A 244 -16.92 -11.99 -10.01
C LEU A 244 -16.87 -10.74 -10.88
N SER A 245 -17.59 -10.76 -12.02
CA SER A 245 -17.83 -9.59 -12.88
C SER A 245 -19.31 -9.31 -12.96
N LEU A 246 -19.68 -8.05 -13.15
CA LEU A 246 -21.04 -7.62 -13.45
C LEU A 246 -21.28 -7.50 -14.97
N ASP A 247 -20.25 -7.72 -15.79
CA ASP A 247 -20.29 -7.70 -17.26
C ASP A 247 -20.68 -9.07 -17.82
#